data_cf906b9105b967379f7ffc3dc5d0aed7
#
_entry.id   cf906b9105b967379f7ffc3dc5d0aed7
#
_cell.length_a   1.000
_cell.length_b   1.000
_cell.length_c   1.000
_cell.angle_alpha   90.00
_cell.angle_beta   90.00
_cell.angle_gamma   90.00
#
_symmetry.space_group_name_H-M   'P 1'
#
loop_
_entity.id
_entity.type
_entity.pdbx_description
1 polymer ?
#
loop_
_entity_poly.entity_id
_entity_poly.type
_entity_poly.pdbx_seq_one_letter_code
_entity_poly.pdbx_strand_id
1 'polypeptide(L)'
;LLIEDAAEAMGATLHGRQCGSFGDYSAVSYNGNKIITGSAGGCLLTNDKEVADKARKWSTQAREDAPWYQHEEVGYNYRMSNVVAGVVRGQYPYLEEHIAQKKAIYDRYCEGLKGLPVRMNPIIDDSEPNYWLSAMIIDKEYMCRQVRDDSKALYIPEKGKSCPTEILEALAECNAEGRPIWKPMHMQPVFKNNDFISACDKPVDEDIFARGICLPSDIKMTEEEQN
;
A
#
# COMPACT_ATOMS: atom_id res chain seq x y z
N LEU A 1 17.13 0.15 17.09
CA LEU A 1 15.81 -0.43 16.90
C LEU A 1 15.30 -0.09 15.51
N LEU A 2 15.02 -1.10 14.69
CA LEU A 2 14.42 -0.96 13.36
C LEU A 2 13.02 -1.56 13.37
N ILE A 3 12.03 -0.78 12.96
CA ILE A 3 10.65 -1.23 12.78
C ILE A 3 10.32 -1.14 11.29
N GLU A 4 9.90 -2.25 10.70
CA GLU A 4 9.44 -2.27 9.30
C GLU A 4 7.92 -2.17 9.24
N ASP A 5 7.42 -1.19 8.51
CA ASP A 5 6.07 -1.26 7.97
C ASP A 5 6.10 -2.07 6.67
N ALA A 6 5.90 -3.38 6.81
CA ALA A 6 5.84 -4.33 5.70
C ALA A 6 4.39 -4.69 5.32
N ALA A 7 3.43 -3.81 5.64
CA ALA A 7 2.01 -4.03 5.41
C ALA A 7 1.66 -4.37 3.95
N GLU A 8 2.52 -4.00 3.01
CA GLU A 8 2.32 -4.12 1.56
C GLU A 8 3.42 -4.94 0.88
N ALA A 9 4.35 -5.50 1.67
CA ALA A 9 5.59 -6.07 1.18
C ALA A 9 5.62 -7.61 1.15
N MET A 10 4.48 -8.28 1.36
CA MET A 10 4.46 -9.75 1.32
C MET A 10 4.90 -10.27 -0.04
N GLY A 11 5.91 -11.15 -0.06
CA GLY A 11 6.53 -11.69 -1.26
C GLY A 11 7.59 -10.79 -1.91
N ALA A 12 7.71 -9.52 -1.50
CA ALA A 12 8.76 -8.64 -1.99
C ALA A 12 10.11 -8.94 -1.33
N THR A 13 11.21 -8.87 -2.10
CA THR A 13 12.57 -9.07 -1.60
C THR A 13 13.47 -7.88 -1.91
N LEU A 14 14.50 -7.68 -1.09
CA LEU A 14 15.61 -6.78 -1.33
C LEU A 14 16.92 -7.54 -1.07
N HIS A 15 17.82 -7.53 -2.04
CA HIS A 15 19.06 -8.36 -2.03
C HIS A 15 18.77 -9.84 -1.71
N GLY A 16 17.68 -10.39 -2.26
CA GLY A 16 17.25 -11.76 -2.04
C GLY A 16 16.71 -12.06 -0.64
N ARG A 17 16.56 -11.04 0.22
CA ARG A 17 16.00 -11.19 1.56
C ARG A 17 14.56 -10.66 1.60
N GLN A 18 13.65 -11.44 2.19
CA GLN A 18 12.24 -11.08 2.32
C GLN A 18 12.05 -9.76 3.09
N CYS A 19 11.33 -8.81 2.52
CA CYS A 19 10.90 -7.61 3.21
C CYS A 19 9.99 -7.97 4.39
N GLY A 20 10.11 -7.24 5.50
CA GLY A 20 9.48 -7.61 6.78
C GLY A 20 10.38 -8.49 7.67
N SER A 21 11.60 -8.84 7.20
CA SER A 21 12.56 -9.63 7.99
C SER A 21 13.83 -8.88 8.37
N PHE A 22 13.96 -7.60 7.99
CA PHE A 22 15.15 -6.79 8.25
C PHE A 22 15.15 -6.17 9.64
N GLY A 23 13.98 -5.79 10.14
CA GLY A 23 13.82 -5.09 11.41
C GLY A 23 13.82 -6.01 12.63
N ASP A 24 13.93 -5.39 13.79
CA ASP A 24 13.68 -6.04 15.09
C ASP A 24 12.20 -6.43 15.20
N TYR A 25 11.33 -5.59 14.65
CA TYR A 25 9.88 -5.79 14.58
C TYR A 25 9.38 -5.41 13.18
N SER A 26 8.37 -6.14 12.72
CA SER A 26 7.74 -5.85 11.44
C SER A 26 6.24 -6.12 11.49
N ALA A 27 5.47 -5.29 10.78
CA ALA A 27 4.04 -5.45 10.64
C ALA A 27 3.67 -5.82 9.21
N VAL A 28 2.88 -6.89 9.05
CA VAL A 28 2.29 -7.32 7.77
C VAL A 28 0.78 -7.22 7.86
N SER A 29 0.13 -6.77 6.80
CA SER A 29 -1.32 -6.60 6.73
C SER A 29 -1.99 -7.65 5.84
N TYR A 30 -3.13 -8.15 6.29
CA TYR A 30 -4.07 -8.98 5.52
C TYR A 30 -5.39 -8.26 5.27
N ASN A 31 -5.35 -6.91 5.22
CA ASN A 31 -6.54 -6.12 4.90
C ASN A 31 -7.10 -6.48 3.51
N GLY A 32 -8.38 -6.12 3.24
CA GLY A 32 -9.12 -6.54 2.06
C GLY A 32 -8.48 -6.24 0.70
N ASN A 33 -7.62 -5.23 0.64
CA ASN A 33 -6.94 -4.79 -0.59
C ASN A 33 -5.50 -5.33 -0.75
N LYS A 34 -5.00 -6.16 0.16
CA LYS A 34 -3.62 -6.66 0.11
C LYS A 34 -3.49 -7.85 -0.85
N ILE A 35 -2.25 -8.15 -1.27
CA ILE A 35 -1.95 -9.23 -2.21
C ILE A 35 -2.38 -10.62 -1.71
N ILE A 36 -2.31 -10.82 -0.39
CA ILE A 36 -2.95 -11.90 0.35
C ILE A 36 -3.86 -11.26 1.38
N THR A 37 -5.13 -11.61 1.38
CA THR A 37 -6.12 -10.95 2.23
C THR A 37 -6.95 -11.91 3.06
N GLY A 38 -7.29 -11.48 4.27
CA GLY A 38 -8.33 -12.07 5.10
C GLY A 38 -9.53 -11.14 5.26
N SER A 39 -9.65 -10.06 4.44
CA SER A 39 -10.55 -8.92 4.61
C SER A 39 -10.19 -8.05 5.83
N ALA A 40 -9.48 -8.61 6.79
CA ALA A 40 -8.98 -7.95 7.99
C ALA A 40 -7.77 -8.74 8.54
N GLY A 41 -7.12 -8.19 9.57
CA GLY A 41 -6.03 -8.85 10.27
C GLY A 41 -4.66 -8.46 9.77
N GLY A 42 -3.67 -9.01 10.42
CA GLY A 42 -2.26 -8.80 10.16
C GLY A 42 -1.43 -9.66 11.11
N CYS A 43 -0.12 -9.54 11.03
CA CYS A 43 0.77 -10.18 11.98
C CYS A 43 1.96 -9.28 12.33
N LEU A 44 2.45 -9.45 13.55
CA LEU A 44 3.73 -8.97 14.01
C LEU A 44 4.77 -10.07 13.76
N LEU A 45 5.89 -9.71 13.15
CA LEU A 45 7.06 -10.56 12.97
C LEU A 45 8.19 -10.05 13.87
N THR A 46 8.81 -10.94 14.62
CA THR A 46 9.97 -10.64 15.45
C THR A 46 10.71 -11.93 15.80
N ASN A 47 12.02 -11.82 16.01
CA ASN A 47 12.84 -12.90 16.56
C ASN A 47 12.91 -12.86 18.10
N ASP A 48 12.34 -11.81 18.73
CA ASP A 48 12.26 -11.67 20.18
C ASP A 48 11.03 -12.42 20.71
N LYS A 49 11.30 -13.54 21.37
CA LYS A 49 10.24 -14.40 21.93
C LYS A 49 9.44 -13.70 23.03
N GLU A 50 10.07 -12.89 23.86
CA GLU A 50 9.39 -12.22 24.97
C GLU A 50 8.40 -11.19 24.42
N VAL A 51 8.82 -10.42 23.40
CA VAL A 51 7.95 -9.48 22.70
C VAL A 51 6.81 -10.18 21.97
N ALA A 52 7.09 -11.32 21.31
CA ALA A 52 6.04 -12.09 20.63
C ALA A 52 4.99 -12.62 21.61
N ASP A 53 5.42 -13.14 22.77
CA ASP A 53 4.53 -13.64 23.82
C ASP A 53 3.72 -12.49 24.45
N LYS A 54 4.36 -11.35 24.69
CA LYS A 54 3.70 -10.13 25.18
C LYS A 54 2.64 -9.61 24.22
N ALA A 55 2.97 -9.51 22.93
CA ALA A 55 2.03 -9.09 21.89
C ALA A 55 0.84 -10.04 21.78
N ARG A 56 1.08 -11.36 21.90
CA ARG A 56 0.02 -12.37 21.91
C ARG A 56 -0.88 -12.20 23.13
N LYS A 57 -0.30 -11.99 24.32
CA LYS A 57 -1.06 -11.72 25.55
C LYS A 57 -1.94 -10.49 25.38
N TRP A 58 -1.39 -9.38 24.92
CA TRP A 58 -2.15 -8.14 24.70
C TRP A 58 -3.26 -8.29 23.66
N SER A 59 -3.00 -9.01 22.56
CA SER A 59 -4.01 -9.23 21.51
C SER A 59 -5.18 -10.11 21.96
N THR A 60 -5.02 -10.83 23.06
CA THR A 60 -6.02 -11.71 23.67
C THR A 60 -6.49 -11.19 25.02
N GLN A 61 -6.69 -9.88 25.12
CA GLN A 61 -7.24 -9.18 26.29
C GLN A 61 -6.32 -9.15 27.52
N ALA A 62 -5.05 -9.48 27.41
CA ALA A 62 -4.09 -9.62 28.53
C ALA A 62 -4.62 -10.52 29.66
N ARG A 63 -5.33 -11.59 29.28
CA ARG A 63 -5.90 -12.53 30.25
C ARG A 63 -4.80 -13.34 30.91
N GLU A 64 -4.87 -13.49 32.25
CA GLU A 64 -4.01 -14.33 33.04
C GLU A 64 -4.47 -15.80 33.02
N ASP A 65 -3.56 -16.70 33.36
CA ASP A 65 -3.86 -18.12 33.52
C ASP A 65 -4.50 -18.36 34.92
N ALA A 66 -5.80 -18.11 34.99
CA ALA A 66 -6.61 -18.25 36.18
C ALA A 66 -7.94 -18.94 35.87
N PRO A 67 -8.60 -19.61 36.86
CA PRO A 67 -9.92 -20.23 36.66
C PRO A 67 -11.04 -19.23 36.32
N TRP A 68 -10.80 -17.96 36.55
CA TRP A 68 -11.70 -16.85 36.23
C TRP A 68 -11.03 -15.84 35.29
N TYR A 69 -11.75 -14.83 34.80
CA TYR A 69 -11.18 -13.72 34.06
C TYR A 69 -10.39 -12.81 34.99
N GLN A 70 -9.07 -12.87 34.90
CA GLN A 70 -8.14 -12.04 35.66
C GLN A 70 -7.24 -11.28 34.71
N HIS A 71 -7.01 -10.01 34.97
CA HIS A 71 -6.22 -9.11 34.14
C HIS A 71 -5.34 -8.25 35.04
N GLU A 72 -4.02 -8.36 34.89
CA GLU A 72 -3.04 -7.55 35.63
C GLU A 72 -2.64 -6.29 34.83
N GLU A 73 -3.01 -6.26 33.56
CA GLU A 73 -2.74 -5.15 32.65
C GLU A 73 -3.85 -5.00 31.60
N VAL A 74 -3.87 -3.85 30.92
CA VAL A 74 -4.83 -3.61 29.83
C VAL A 74 -4.41 -4.39 28.60
N GLY A 75 -5.35 -5.10 27.99
CA GLY A 75 -5.20 -5.79 26.72
C GLY A 75 -6.31 -5.46 25.74
N TYR A 76 -6.24 -6.07 24.55
CA TYR A 76 -7.10 -5.74 23.43
C TYR A 76 -7.66 -7.00 22.79
N ASN A 77 -8.78 -6.89 22.10
CA ASN A 77 -9.34 -7.96 21.28
C ASN A 77 -8.85 -7.80 19.84
N TYR A 78 -7.57 -8.06 19.60
CA TYR A 78 -6.91 -7.88 18.30
C TYR A 78 -6.48 -9.19 17.65
N ARG A 79 -6.72 -10.32 18.29
CA ARG A 79 -6.36 -11.62 17.70
C ARG A 79 -7.24 -11.93 16.51
N MET A 80 -6.59 -12.24 15.39
CA MET A 80 -7.25 -12.75 14.19
C MET A 80 -8.08 -13.99 14.50
N SER A 81 -9.32 -14.05 14.00
CA SER A 81 -10.15 -15.24 14.12
C SER A 81 -9.61 -16.41 13.27
N ASN A 82 -9.94 -17.63 13.63
CA ASN A 82 -9.57 -18.82 12.86
C ASN A 82 -10.15 -18.80 11.44
N VAL A 83 -11.32 -18.18 11.23
CA VAL A 83 -11.92 -18.01 9.90
C VAL A 83 -11.04 -17.13 9.03
N VAL A 84 -10.65 -15.93 9.52
CA VAL A 84 -9.75 -15.03 8.81
C VAL A 84 -8.40 -15.69 8.56
N ALA A 85 -7.82 -16.34 9.56
CA ALA A 85 -6.56 -17.08 9.41
C ALA A 85 -6.66 -18.20 8.38
N GLY A 86 -7.79 -18.90 8.31
CA GLY A 86 -8.07 -19.93 7.31
C GLY A 86 -8.11 -19.38 5.89
N VAL A 87 -8.76 -18.22 5.68
CA VAL A 87 -8.80 -17.52 4.39
C VAL A 87 -7.40 -17.11 3.94
N VAL A 88 -6.61 -16.47 4.83
CA VAL A 88 -5.22 -16.08 4.54
C VAL A 88 -4.37 -17.31 4.19
N ARG A 89 -4.46 -18.37 5.01
CA ARG A 89 -3.72 -19.62 4.77
C ARG A 89 -4.08 -20.28 3.46
N GLY A 90 -5.35 -20.22 3.05
CA GLY A 90 -5.83 -20.78 1.79
C GLY A 90 -5.30 -20.06 0.54
N GLN A 91 -5.00 -18.76 0.66
CA GLN A 91 -4.44 -17.95 -0.43
C GLN A 91 -2.91 -18.01 -0.50
N TYR A 92 -2.23 -18.21 0.62
CA TYR A 92 -0.78 -18.14 0.70
C TYR A 92 -0.04 -19.05 -0.32
N PRO A 93 -0.50 -20.27 -0.64
CA PRO A 93 0.11 -21.10 -1.68
C PRO A 93 0.11 -20.48 -3.09
N TYR A 94 -0.75 -19.49 -3.33
CA TYR A 94 -0.90 -18.81 -4.62
C TYR A 94 -0.16 -17.45 -4.67
N LEU A 95 0.64 -17.12 -3.65
CA LEU A 95 1.32 -15.82 -3.57
C LEU A 95 2.17 -15.54 -4.81
N GLU A 96 3.00 -16.50 -5.23
CA GLU A 96 3.88 -16.34 -6.40
C GLU A 96 3.07 -16.18 -7.70
N GLU A 97 1.94 -16.87 -7.82
CA GLU A 97 1.02 -16.72 -8.95
C GLU A 97 0.42 -15.31 -8.96
N HIS A 98 -0.02 -14.81 -7.81
CA HIS A 98 -0.55 -13.44 -7.69
C HIS A 98 0.52 -12.39 -8.04
N ILE A 99 1.75 -12.56 -7.60
CA ILE A 99 2.86 -11.67 -7.95
C ILE A 99 3.09 -11.69 -9.46
N ALA A 100 3.12 -12.85 -10.10
CA ALA A 100 3.29 -12.98 -11.54
C ALA A 100 2.16 -12.30 -12.33
N GLN A 101 0.91 -12.45 -11.89
CA GLN A 101 -0.26 -11.78 -12.49
C GLN A 101 -0.16 -10.25 -12.33
N LYS A 102 0.20 -9.77 -11.14
CA LYS A 102 0.41 -8.34 -10.87
C LYS A 102 1.54 -7.76 -11.72
N LYS A 103 2.65 -8.53 -11.85
CA LYS A 103 3.77 -8.15 -12.73
C LYS A 103 3.32 -8.02 -14.19
N ALA A 104 2.56 -8.96 -14.69
CA ALA A 104 2.05 -8.90 -16.07
C ALA A 104 1.19 -7.65 -16.31
N ILE A 105 0.36 -7.26 -15.34
CA ILE A 105 -0.43 -6.01 -15.40
C ILE A 105 0.50 -4.80 -15.45
N TYR A 106 1.49 -4.74 -14.58
CA TYR A 106 2.49 -3.66 -14.54
C TYR A 106 3.27 -3.55 -15.87
N ASP A 107 3.73 -4.68 -16.41
CA ASP A 107 4.49 -4.72 -17.66
C ASP A 107 3.64 -4.21 -18.85
N ARG A 108 2.34 -4.57 -18.91
CA ARG A 108 1.41 -4.05 -19.93
C ARG A 108 1.24 -2.54 -19.83
N TYR A 109 1.11 -1.98 -18.63
CA TYR A 109 1.07 -0.53 -18.45
C TYR A 109 2.38 0.14 -18.88
N CYS A 110 3.53 -0.44 -18.57
CA CYS A 110 4.82 0.09 -19.02
C CYS A 110 4.90 0.15 -20.55
N GLU A 111 4.40 -0.86 -21.27
CA GLU A 111 4.42 -0.87 -22.73
C GLU A 111 3.32 0.02 -23.31
N GLY A 112 2.09 -0.05 -22.80
CA GLY A 112 0.97 0.74 -23.33
C GLY A 112 1.09 2.25 -23.13
N LEU A 113 1.77 2.67 -22.06
CA LEU A 113 2.01 4.09 -21.77
C LEU A 113 3.33 4.62 -22.33
N LYS A 114 4.08 3.80 -23.07
CA LYS A 114 5.35 4.17 -23.66
C LYS A 114 5.22 5.34 -24.64
N GLY A 115 6.06 6.34 -24.47
CA GLY A 115 6.03 7.56 -25.28
C GLY A 115 5.03 8.63 -24.83
N LEU A 116 4.20 8.33 -23.82
CA LEU A 116 3.41 9.34 -23.13
C LEU A 116 4.24 10.04 -22.04
N PRO A 117 3.88 11.28 -21.68
CA PRO A 117 4.60 12.06 -20.66
C PRO A 117 4.26 11.60 -19.24
N VAL A 118 4.43 10.33 -18.99
CA VAL A 118 4.19 9.69 -17.69
C VAL A 118 5.31 8.71 -17.36
N ARG A 119 5.49 8.41 -16.09
CA ARG A 119 6.46 7.43 -15.61
C ARG A 119 5.80 6.49 -14.61
N MET A 120 5.97 5.19 -14.84
CA MET A 120 5.55 4.16 -13.90
C MET A 120 6.44 4.18 -12.63
N ASN A 121 5.92 3.65 -11.52
CA ASN A 121 6.72 3.48 -10.31
C ASN A 121 7.99 2.69 -10.62
N PRO A 122 9.17 3.19 -10.18
CA PRO A 122 10.44 2.53 -10.48
C PRO A 122 10.58 1.23 -9.69
N ILE A 123 11.36 0.31 -10.26
CA ILE A 123 11.88 -0.86 -9.55
C ILE A 123 13.33 -0.53 -9.24
N ILE A 124 13.71 -0.58 -7.98
CA ILE A 124 15.09 -0.34 -7.55
C ILE A 124 15.95 -1.58 -7.80
N ASP A 125 17.23 -1.36 -8.05
CA ASP A 125 18.19 -2.43 -8.27
C ASP A 125 18.22 -3.40 -7.07
N ASP A 126 18.47 -4.68 -7.35
CA ASP A 126 18.50 -5.75 -6.35
C ASP A 126 17.20 -5.96 -5.56
N SER A 127 16.06 -5.40 -6.03
CA SER A 127 14.74 -5.66 -5.47
C SER A 127 13.86 -6.49 -6.40
N GLU A 128 13.03 -7.31 -5.80
CA GLU A 128 11.94 -8.03 -6.46
C GLU A 128 10.62 -7.60 -5.79
N PRO A 129 9.91 -6.61 -6.36
CA PRO A 129 8.65 -6.14 -5.79
C PRO A 129 7.54 -7.18 -6.01
N ASN A 130 6.52 -7.12 -5.17
CA ASN A 130 5.31 -7.93 -5.34
C ASN A 130 4.29 -7.31 -6.31
N TYR A 131 4.57 -6.14 -6.88
CA TYR A 131 3.71 -5.42 -7.83
C TYR A 131 2.28 -5.19 -7.33
N TRP A 132 2.10 -5.09 -6.01
CA TRP A 132 0.78 -4.92 -5.40
C TRP A 132 -0.07 -3.85 -6.09
N LEU A 133 0.51 -2.70 -6.39
CA LEU A 133 -0.11 -1.63 -7.17
C LEU A 133 0.77 -1.21 -8.33
N SER A 134 0.12 -0.90 -9.46
CA SER A 134 0.73 -0.19 -10.59
C SER A 134 0.45 1.29 -10.43
N ALA A 135 1.48 2.09 -10.20
CA ALA A 135 1.36 3.53 -10.01
C ALA A 135 2.12 4.29 -11.09
N MET A 136 1.61 5.45 -11.47
CA MET A 136 2.30 6.33 -12.40
C MET A 136 2.28 7.77 -11.91
N ILE A 137 3.23 8.57 -12.40
CA ILE A 137 3.25 10.03 -12.21
C ILE A 137 3.29 10.70 -13.58
N ILE A 138 2.58 11.83 -13.71
CA ILE A 138 2.58 12.68 -14.91
C ILE A 138 3.83 13.56 -14.84
N ASP A 139 4.51 13.77 -15.98
CA ASP A 139 5.63 14.71 -16.05
C ASP A 139 5.17 16.15 -15.80
N LYS A 140 5.98 16.93 -15.07
CA LYS A 140 5.59 18.27 -14.56
C LYS A 140 5.10 19.23 -15.64
N GLU A 141 5.75 19.20 -16.80
CA GLU A 141 5.48 20.09 -17.93
C GLU A 141 4.12 19.80 -18.57
N TYR A 142 3.59 18.60 -18.35
CA TYR A 142 2.32 18.11 -18.89
C TYR A 142 1.18 18.14 -17.87
N MET A 143 1.43 18.71 -16.68
CA MET A 143 0.38 18.93 -15.69
C MET A 143 -0.48 20.13 -16.06
N CYS A 144 -1.79 19.95 -16.13
CA CYS A 144 -2.73 21.07 -16.09
C CYS A 144 -2.91 21.55 -14.63
N ARG A 145 -3.51 22.73 -14.47
CA ARG A 145 -3.73 23.29 -13.13
C ARG A 145 -4.76 22.46 -12.37
N GLN A 146 -4.37 21.94 -11.24
CA GLN A 146 -5.21 21.20 -10.32
C GLN A 146 -5.21 21.89 -8.95
N VAL A 147 -6.34 21.89 -8.26
CA VAL A 147 -6.50 22.37 -6.89
C VAL A 147 -7.15 21.25 -6.08
N ARG A 148 -6.47 20.81 -5.03
CA ARG A 148 -7.00 19.84 -4.06
C ARG A 148 -7.01 20.50 -2.70
N ASP A 149 -8.17 20.55 -2.07
CA ASP A 149 -8.33 20.89 -0.65
C ASP A 149 -8.74 19.65 0.16
N ASP A 150 -9.18 19.85 1.38
CA ASP A 150 -9.57 18.74 2.26
C ASP A 150 -10.89 18.03 1.85
N SER A 151 -11.63 18.58 0.90
CA SER A 151 -12.95 18.09 0.51
C SER A 151 -13.19 18.00 -1.00
N LYS A 152 -12.39 18.71 -1.80
CA LYS A 152 -12.62 18.83 -3.24
C LYS A 152 -11.33 18.69 -4.04
N ALA A 153 -11.47 18.13 -5.24
CA ALA A 153 -10.44 18.16 -6.27
C ALA A 153 -11.06 18.81 -7.52
N LEU A 154 -10.45 19.87 -8.00
CA LEU A 154 -10.88 20.62 -9.18
C LEU A 154 -9.69 20.78 -10.12
N TYR A 155 -9.93 20.89 -11.42
CA TYR A 155 -8.89 21.17 -12.40
C TYR A 155 -9.41 22.09 -13.49
N ILE A 156 -8.47 22.69 -14.22
CA ILE A 156 -8.74 23.52 -15.39
C ILE A 156 -8.17 22.76 -16.58
N PRO A 157 -9.02 22.23 -17.49
CA PRO A 157 -8.55 21.53 -18.69
C PRO A 157 -7.63 22.41 -19.53
N GLU A 158 -6.52 21.85 -19.98
CA GLU A 158 -5.55 22.52 -20.86
C GLU A 158 -5.12 21.56 -21.98
N LYS A 159 -5.20 21.99 -23.24
CA LYS A 159 -4.89 21.13 -24.40
C LYS A 159 -3.46 20.58 -24.32
N GLY A 160 -3.33 19.25 -24.38
CA GLY A 160 -2.05 18.55 -24.33
C GLY A 160 -1.49 18.37 -22.92
N LYS A 161 -2.25 18.71 -21.88
CA LYS A 161 -1.92 18.49 -20.47
C LYS A 161 -3.06 17.77 -19.76
N SER A 162 -2.74 17.16 -18.64
CA SER A 162 -3.72 16.48 -17.79
C SER A 162 -3.31 16.56 -16.32
N CYS A 163 -4.11 15.98 -15.43
CA CYS A 163 -3.79 15.82 -14.02
C CYS A 163 -4.43 14.55 -13.46
N PRO A 164 -3.99 14.08 -12.29
CA PRO A 164 -4.59 12.92 -11.64
C PRO A 164 -6.10 12.97 -11.52
N THR A 165 -6.69 14.12 -11.19
CA THR A 165 -8.14 14.27 -11.06
C THR A 165 -8.86 14.00 -12.37
N GLU A 166 -8.41 14.61 -13.47
CA GLU A 166 -8.98 14.41 -14.82
C GLU A 166 -8.88 12.95 -15.29
N ILE A 167 -7.72 12.31 -15.07
CA ILE A 167 -7.53 10.90 -15.47
C ILE A 167 -8.44 9.98 -14.64
N LEU A 168 -8.59 10.24 -13.34
CA LEU A 168 -9.48 9.43 -12.48
C LEU A 168 -10.95 9.58 -12.89
N GLU A 169 -11.37 10.78 -13.31
CA GLU A 169 -12.72 11.00 -13.86
C GLU A 169 -12.92 10.24 -15.17
N ALA A 170 -11.95 10.32 -16.10
CA ALA A 170 -12.01 9.58 -17.35
C ALA A 170 -12.03 8.04 -17.15
N LEU A 171 -11.25 7.52 -16.21
CA LEU A 171 -11.32 6.10 -15.83
C LEU A 171 -12.70 5.73 -15.30
N ALA A 172 -13.30 6.58 -14.44
CA ALA A 172 -14.62 6.34 -13.90
C ALA A 172 -15.71 6.32 -14.98
N GLU A 173 -15.61 7.17 -16.03
CA GLU A 173 -16.50 7.15 -17.20
C GLU A 173 -16.41 5.82 -17.97
N CYS A 174 -15.25 5.16 -17.93
CA CYS A 174 -15.03 3.82 -18.47
C CYS A 174 -15.36 2.70 -17.49
N ASN A 175 -16.01 2.99 -16.35
CA ASN A 175 -16.29 2.05 -15.27
C ASN A 175 -15.03 1.38 -14.70
N ALA A 176 -13.90 2.08 -14.74
CA ALA A 176 -12.62 1.65 -14.18
C ALA A 176 -12.27 2.50 -12.95
N GLU A 177 -11.82 1.86 -11.87
CA GLU A 177 -11.47 2.55 -10.63
C GLU A 177 -9.95 2.70 -10.50
N GLY A 178 -9.44 3.92 -10.73
CA GLY A 178 -8.13 4.33 -10.28
C GLY A 178 -8.19 5.01 -8.91
N ARG A 179 -7.03 5.25 -8.29
CA ARG A 179 -6.95 5.95 -6.99
C ARG A 179 -5.85 7.00 -6.99
N PRO A 180 -6.02 8.14 -6.28
CA PRO A 180 -4.90 9.04 -6.04
C PRO A 180 -3.82 8.31 -5.23
N ILE A 181 -2.57 8.70 -5.41
CA ILE A 181 -1.50 8.34 -4.47
C ILE A 181 -1.85 8.91 -3.09
N TRP A 182 -1.41 8.27 -2.02
CA TRP A 182 -1.72 8.66 -0.64
C TRP A 182 -1.27 10.10 -0.34
N LYS A 183 -2.17 10.85 0.28
CA LYS A 183 -1.85 12.17 0.81
C LYS A 183 -0.81 12.00 1.93
N PRO A 184 0.34 12.69 1.87
CA PRO A 184 1.39 12.60 2.88
C PRO A 184 0.88 12.87 4.29
N MET A 185 1.45 12.21 5.28
CA MET A 185 0.97 12.27 6.67
C MET A 185 1.04 13.69 7.24
N HIS A 186 2.09 14.45 6.97
CA HIS A 186 2.22 15.84 7.41
C HIS A 186 1.18 16.78 6.76
N MET A 187 0.61 16.41 5.61
CA MET A 187 -0.47 17.15 4.97
C MET A 187 -1.87 16.78 5.52
N GLN A 188 -1.99 15.74 6.35
CA GLN A 188 -3.26 15.36 6.93
C GLN A 188 -3.72 16.39 7.98
N PRO A 189 -5.00 16.81 7.98
CA PRO A 189 -5.50 17.82 8.94
C PRO A 189 -5.21 17.50 10.40
N VAL A 190 -5.21 16.20 10.75
CA VAL A 190 -4.94 15.73 12.12
C VAL A 190 -3.51 16.01 12.57
N PHE A 191 -2.57 16.11 11.64
CA PHE A 191 -1.13 16.32 11.92
C PHE A 191 -0.65 17.74 11.60
N LYS A 192 -1.54 18.68 11.25
CA LYS A 192 -1.20 20.06 10.85
C LYS A 192 -0.40 20.85 11.88
N ASN A 193 -0.43 20.44 13.14
CA ASN A 193 0.29 21.08 14.25
C ASN A 193 1.55 20.29 14.68
N ASN A 194 1.89 19.22 13.98
CA ASN A 194 3.09 18.43 14.25
C ASN A 194 4.26 18.94 13.45
N ASP A 195 5.48 18.79 13.98
CA ASP A 195 6.69 19.09 13.25
C ASP A 195 6.85 18.16 12.06
N PHE A 196 7.33 18.72 10.95
CA PHE A 196 7.70 17.98 9.75
C PHE A 196 9.18 18.23 9.42
N ILE A 197 9.93 17.14 9.30
CA ILE A 197 11.35 17.19 8.94
C ILE A 197 11.49 16.63 7.54
N SER A 198 11.98 17.45 6.61
CA SER A 198 12.29 17.07 5.25
C SER A 198 13.80 17.10 5.00
N ALA A 199 14.30 16.15 4.22
CA ALA A 199 15.70 16.14 3.76
C ALA A 199 15.97 17.13 2.62
N CYS A 200 14.91 17.73 2.02
CA CYS A 200 15.00 18.65 0.89
C CYS A 200 13.94 19.75 0.98
N ASP A 201 14.19 20.88 0.30
CA ASP A 201 13.29 22.04 0.29
C ASP A 201 11.92 21.76 -0.36
N LYS A 202 11.86 20.75 -1.23
CA LYS A 202 10.62 20.29 -1.87
C LYS A 202 10.43 18.81 -1.56
N PRO A 203 9.52 18.48 -0.64
CA PRO A 203 9.24 17.11 -0.25
C PRO A 203 8.84 16.26 -1.46
N VAL A 204 9.48 15.11 -1.63
CA VAL A 204 9.24 14.20 -2.78
C VAL A 204 7.86 13.58 -2.72
N ASP A 205 7.38 13.28 -1.54
CA ASP A 205 6.06 12.72 -1.28
C ASP A 205 4.93 13.68 -1.66
N GLU A 206 5.08 14.99 -1.43
CA GLU A 206 4.14 16.00 -1.91
C GLU A 206 4.09 16.05 -3.44
N ASP A 207 5.25 15.99 -4.10
CA ASP A 207 5.34 15.96 -5.56
C ASP A 207 4.69 14.70 -6.16
N ILE A 208 4.94 13.54 -5.56
CA ILE A 208 4.31 12.28 -5.95
C ILE A 208 2.79 12.35 -5.74
N PHE A 209 2.32 12.83 -4.60
CA PHE A 209 0.90 13.01 -4.34
C PHE A 209 0.23 13.97 -5.33
N ALA A 210 0.91 15.06 -5.69
CA ALA A 210 0.36 16.05 -6.62
C ALA A 210 0.14 15.49 -8.04
N ARG A 211 1.00 14.59 -8.50
CA ARG A 211 1.07 14.15 -9.90
C ARG A 211 0.77 12.66 -10.11
N GLY A 212 0.64 11.90 -9.02
CA GLY A 212 0.57 10.46 -9.06
C GLY A 212 -0.84 9.90 -8.95
N ILE A 213 -1.03 8.75 -9.58
CA ILE A 213 -2.22 7.90 -9.44
C ILE A 213 -1.83 6.43 -9.36
N CYS A 214 -2.67 5.64 -8.70
CA CYS A 214 -2.67 4.19 -8.80
C CYS A 214 -3.66 3.77 -9.88
N LEU A 215 -3.18 3.00 -10.84
CA LEU A 215 -3.97 2.45 -11.93
C LEU A 215 -4.74 1.21 -11.47
N PRO A 216 -5.85 0.85 -12.15
CA PRO A 216 -6.52 -0.43 -11.91
C PRO A 216 -5.54 -1.59 -12.01
N SER A 217 -5.52 -2.48 -11.02
CA SER A 217 -4.58 -3.61 -11.00
C SER A 217 -5.15 -4.85 -10.33
N ASP A 218 -6.45 -5.12 -10.52
CA ASP A 218 -7.07 -6.38 -10.11
C ASP A 218 -6.52 -7.54 -10.96
N ILE A 219 -6.14 -8.65 -10.32
CA ILE A 219 -5.61 -9.85 -11.01
C ILE A 219 -6.65 -10.54 -11.90
N LYS A 220 -7.93 -10.20 -11.75
CA LYS A 220 -9.01 -10.69 -12.63
C LYS A 220 -9.18 -9.86 -13.89
N MET A 221 -8.55 -8.68 -13.96
CA MET A 221 -8.62 -7.81 -15.12
C MET A 221 -7.97 -8.48 -16.32
N THR A 222 -8.73 -8.63 -17.40
CA THR A 222 -8.23 -9.17 -18.66
C THR A 222 -7.36 -8.17 -19.41
N GLU A 223 -6.61 -8.64 -20.41
CA GLU A 223 -5.85 -7.73 -21.29
C GLU A 223 -6.75 -6.76 -22.06
N GLU A 224 -7.94 -7.22 -22.49
CA GLU A 224 -8.92 -6.42 -23.19
C GLU A 224 -9.48 -5.29 -22.31
N GLU A 225 -9.74 -5.57 -21.03
CA GLU A 225 -10.21 -4.55 -20.07
C GLU A 225 -9.11 -3.58 -19.67
N GLN A 226 -7.84 -3.96 -19.80
CA GLN A 226 -6.71 -3.09 -19.47
C GLN A 226 -6.36 -2.14 -20.62
N ASN A 227 -6.60 -2.53 -21.89
CA ASN A 227 -6.32 -1.77 -23.11
C ASN A 227 -7.44 -0.77 -23.45
#